data_b45db26916e4c84bb30ce9765e10a29a
#
_entry.id   b45db26916e4c84bb30ce9765e10a29a
#
_cell.length_a   1.000
_cell.length_b   1.000
_cell.length_c   1.000
_cell.angle_alpha   90.00
_cell.angle_beta   90.00
_cell.angle_gamma   90.00
#
_symmetry.space_group_name_H-M   'P 1'
#
loop_
_entity.id
_entity.type
_entity.pdbx_description
1 polymer ?
#
loop_
_entity_poly.entity_id
_entity_poly.type
_entity_poly.pdbx_seq_one_letter_code
_entity_poly.pdbx_strand_id
1 'polypeptide(L)'
;APVCLLMVSDISKFGNVGTPQMRERFGALDAGLVSQNIALFCSGCGLVTVPRGSMEADALKKVLKLSDSQIPMINHPVGYAK
;
A
#
# COMPACT_ATOMS: atom_id res chain seq x y z
N ALA A 1 3.95 -10.28 -13.01
CA ALA A 1 2.54 -9.88 -12.95
C ALA A 1 2.24 -8.74 -13.93
N PRO A 2 1.10 -8.78 -14.66
CA PRO A 2 0.76 -7.69 -15.60
C PRO A 2 0.53 -6.34 -14.94
N VAL A 3 0.09 -6.32 -13.68
CA VAL A 3 -0.20 -5.10 -12.95
C VAL A 3 0.35 -5.22 -11.53
N CYS A 4 0.90 -4.14 -11.03
CA CYS A 4 1.30 -4.05 -9.62
C CYS A 4 0.65 -2.79 -9.03
N LEU A 5 -0.19 -2.99 -8.02
CA LEU A 5 -0.85 -1.89 -7.31
C LEU A 5 -0.01 -1.51 -6.09
N LEU A 6 0.38 -0.25 -6.00
CA LEU A 6 1.14 0.26 -4.86
C LEU A 6 0.22 1.13 -4.00
N MET A 7 0.10 0.77 -2.72
CA MET A 7 -0.65 1.58 -1.77
C MET A 7 0.27 2.51 -1.01
N VAL A 8 -0.03 3.80 -1.09
CA VAL A 8 0.73 4.85 -0.43
C VAL A 8 -0.19 5.55 0.57
N SER A 9 0.26 5.65 1.82
CA SER A 9 -0.47 6.40 2.85
C SER A 9 0.15 7.77 3.02
N ASP A 10 -0.69 8.80 3.00
CA ASP A 10 -0.25 10.16 3.30
C ASP A 10 -0.58 10.45 4.76
N ILE A 11 0.42 10.32 5.63
CA ILE A 11 0.22 10.46 7.08
C ILE A 11 -0.05 11.89 7.51
N SER A 12 0.20 12.88 6.63
CA SER A 12 -0.14 14.27 6.95
C SER A 12 -1.65 14.50 7.05
N LYS A 13 -2.44 13.62 6.44
CA LYS A 13 -3.91 13.72 6.45
C LYS A 13 -4.54 13.36 7.79
N PHE A 14 -3.79 12.77 8.71
CA PHE A 14 -4.27 12.48 10.06
C PHE A 14 -4.19 13.69 10.98
N GLY A 15 -3.68 14.83 10.51
CA GLY A 15 -3.55 16.05 11.29
C GLY A 15 -2.56 15.90 12.44
N ASN A 16 -2.89 16.45 13.61
CA ASN A 16 -2.02 16.42 14.77
C ASN A 16 -2.35 15.29 15.76
N VAL A 17 -2.92 14.21 15.27
CA VAL A 17 -3.29 13.06 16.10
C VAL A 17 -2.05 12.27 16.48
N GLY A 18 -1.68 12.26 17.75
CA GLY A 18 -0.57 11.46 18.27
C GLY A 18 0.80 11.84 17.72
N THR A 19 1.73 10.89 17.79
CA THR A 19 3.09 11.07 17.31
C THR A 19 3.18 10.71 15.82
N PRO A 20 4.26 11.12 15.12
CA PRO A 20 4.48 10.68 13.74
C PRO A 20 4.46 9.15 13.58
N GLN A 21 4.98 8.43 14.58
CA GLN A 21 4.98 6.97 14.56
C GLN A 21 3.56 6.40 14.64
N MET A 22 2.69 7.02 15.43
CA MET A 22 1.28 6.61 15.52
C MET A 22 0.55 6.86 14.21
N ARG A 23 0.78 8.01 13.59
CA ARG A 23 0.19 8.32 12.28
C ARG A 23 0.63 7.32 11.21
N GLU A 24 1.90 6.94 11.22
CA GLU A 24 2.40 5.92 10.29
C GLU A 24 1.74 4.57 10.54
N ARG A 25 1.56 4.19 11.81
CA ARG A 25 0.85 2.97 12.17
C ARG A 25 -0.59 2.97 11.67
N PHE A 26 -1.31 4.08 11.84
CA PHE A 26 -2.68 4.20 11.34
C PHE A 26 -2.71 4.10 9.81
N GLY A 27 -1.76 4.72 9.13
CA GLY A 27 -1.64 4.60 7.68
C GLY A 27 -1.41 3.16 7.23
N ALA A 28 -0.58 2.41 7.95
CA ALA A 28 -0.33 1.02 7.65
C ALA A 28 -1.58 0.15 7.88
N LEU A 29 -2.34 0.41 8.95
CA LEU A 29 -3.58 -0.32 9.22
C LEU A 29 -4.62 -0.06 8.13
N ASP A 30 -4.77 1.19 7.71
CA ASP A 30 -5.69 1.55 6.62
C ASP A 30 -5.27 0.87 5.31
N ALA A 31 -3.99 0.86 5.01
CA ALA A 31 -3.47 0.18 3.82
C ALA A 31 -3.77 -1.33 3.87
N GLY A 32 -3.68 -1.94 5.06
CA GLY A 32 -4.01 -3.35 5.26
C GLY A 32 -5.48 -3.64 4.97
N LEU A 33 -6.39 -2.75 5.38
CA LEU A 33 -7.82 -2.91 5.11
C LEU A 33 -8.11 -2.81 3.61
N VAL A 34 -7.50 -1.85 2.93
CA VAL A 34 -7.64 -1.71 1.47
C VAL A 34 -7.03 -2.94 0.77
N SER A 35 -5.90 -3.43 1.26
CA SER A 35 -5.23 -4.62 0.75
C SER A 35 -6.18 -5.84 0.78
N GLN A 36 -6.91 -6.05 1.87
CA GLN A 36 -7.86 -7.15 1.97
C GLN A 36 -9.00 -7.01 0.96
N ASN A 37 -9.48 -5.79 0.74
CA ASN A 37 -10.52 -5.55 -0.28
C ASN A 37 -10.01 -5.87 -1.70
N ILE A 38 -8.75 -5.54 -1.99
CA ILE A 38 -8.13 -5.90 -3.26
C ILE A 38 -8.06 -7.42 -3.42
N ALA A 39 -7.67 -8.13 -2.36
CA ALA A 39 -7.58 -9.58 -2.39
C ALA A 39 -8.95 -10.22 -2.63
N LEU A 40 -10.00 -9.73 -1.97
CA LEU A 40 -11.35 -10.21 -2.16
C LEU A 40 -11.85 -9.96 -3.58
N PHE A 41 -11.60 -8.79 -4.12
CA PHE A 41 -11.96 -8.46 -5.50
C PHE A 41 -11.28 -9.41 -6.49
N CYS A 42 -9.97 -9.62 -6.33
CA CYS A 42 -9.22 -10.50 -7.21
C CYS A 42 -9.76 -11.93 -7.16
N SER A 43 -10.05 -12.43 -5.97
CA SER A 43 -10.63 -13.75 -5.79
C SER A 43 -11.98 -13.88 -6.51
N GLY A 44 -12.83 -12.85 -6.43
CA GLY A 44 -14.13 -12.85 -7.08
C GLY A 44 -14.05 -12.78 -8.60
N CYS A 45 -12.96 -12.23 -9.14
CA CYS A 45 -12.76 -12.07 -10.59
C CYS A 45 -11.88 -13.14 -11.21
N GLY A 46 -11.44 -14.14 -10.45
CA GLY A 46 -10.53 -15.16 -10.96
C GLY A 46 -9.11 -14.69 -11.15
N LEU A 47 -8.73 -13.59 -10.52
CA LEU A 47 -7.36 -13.07 -10.54
C LEU A 47 -6.62 -13.55 -9.29
N VAL A 48 -5.29 -13.54 -9.35
CA VAL A 48 -4.45 -13.88 -8.20
C VAL A 48 -3.64 -12.67 -7.79
N THR A 49 -3.46 -12.51 -6.49
CA THR A 49 -2.66 -11.44 -5.92
C THR A 49 -2.11 -11.87 -4.56
N VAL A 50 -1.06 -11.18 -4.12
CA VAL A 50 -0.52 -11.37 -2.77
C VAL A 50 -0.07 -10.02 -2.24
N PRO A 51 -0.43 -9.68 -0.99
CA PRO A 51 0.07 -8.43 -0.39
C PRO A 51 1.55 -8.59 -0.05
N ARG A 52 2.35 -7.58 -0.39
CA ARG A 52 3.79 -7.56 -0.11
C ARG A 52 4.15 -6.29 0.62
N GLY A 53 4.72 -6.43 1.82
CA GLY A 53 5.22 -5.31 2.60
C GLY A 53 6.70 -5.02 2.36
N SER A 54 7.43 -5.97 1.78
CA SER A 54 8.85 -5.78 1.47
C SER A 54 9.02 -4.98 0.21
N MET A 55 9.64 -3.80 0.31
CA MET A 55 9.91 -2.96 -0.85
C MET A 55 10.98 -1.93 -0.49
N GLU A 56 11.64 -1.41 -1.51
CA GLU A 56 12.62 -0.33 -1.39
C GLU A 56 11.88 1.01 -1.29
N ALA A 57 11.38 1.34 -0.08
CA ALA A 57 10.51 2.51 0.11
C ALA A 57 11.19 3.81 -0.30
N ASP A 58 12.46 4.00 0.05
CA ASP A 58 13.18 5.23 -0.28
C ASP A 58 13.38 5.37 -1.79
N ALA A 59 13.70 4.28 -2.47
CA ALA A 59 13.85 4.29 -3.92
C ALA A 59 12.52 4.58 -4.61
N LEU A 60 11.42 4.00 -4.12
CA LEU A 60 10.09 4.26 -4.65
C LEU A 60 9.67 5.72 -4.46
N LYS A 61 9.96 6.30 -3.32
CA LYS A 61 9.69 7.73 -3.07
C LYS A 61 10.38 8.62 -4.09
N LYS A 62 11.63 8.34 -4.42
CA LYS A 62 12.38 9.10 -5.42
C LYS A 62 11.81 8.94 -6.81
N VAL A 63 11.54 7.70 -7.23
CA VAL A 63 11.04 7.40 -8.58
C VAL A 63 9.66 8.00 -8.80
N LEU A 64 8.77 7.90 -7.80
CA LEU A 64 7.39 8.37 -7.88
C LEU A 64 7.23 9.82 -7.42
N LYS A 65 8.32 10.46 -6.97
CA LYS A 65 8.31 11.85 -6.48
C LYS A 65 7.33 12.06 -5.35
N LEU A 66 7.30 11.12 -4.41
CA LEU A 66 6.44 11.22 -3.24
C LEU A 66 7.02 12.19 -2.21
N SER A 67 6.15 12.87 -1.48
CA SER A 67 6.58 13.72 -0.37
C SER A 67 6.98 12.87 0.85
N ASP A 68 7.60 13.50 1.85
CA ASP A 68 8.05 12.80 3.05
C ASP A 68 6.89 12.16 3.83
N SER A 69 5.69 12.76 3.74
CA SER A 69 4.50 12.23 4.42
C SER A 69 3.79 11.13 3.64
N GLN A 70 4.17 10.89 2.40
CA GLN A 70 3.58 9.85 1.54
C GLN A 70 4.45 8.60 1.60
N ILE A 71 3.97 7.59 2.32
CA ILE A 71 4.77 6.40 2.64
C ILE A 71 4.21 5.19 1.90
N PRO A 72 5.03 4.51 1.06
CA PRO A 72 4.62 3.24 0.46
C PRO A 72 4.43 2.18 1.55
N MET A 73 3.28 1.53 1.58
CA MET A 73 2.94 0.58 2.63
C MET A 73 2.91 -0.86 2.16
N ILE A 74 2.16 -1.14 1.11
CA ILE A 74 1.93 -2.50 0.60
C ILE A 74 1.88 -2.44 -0.91
N ASN A 75 2.38 -3.47 -1.58
CA ASN A 75 2.14 -3.62 -3.01
C ASN A 75 1.41 -4.93 -3.30
N HIS A 76 0.63 -4.94 -4.37
CA HIS A 76 -0.12 -6.08 -4.84
C HIS A 76 0.23 -6.35 -6.30
N PRO A 77 1.12 -7.28 -6.59
CA PRO A 77 1.21 -7.80 -7.95
C PRO A 77 -0.08 -8.57 -8.25
N VAL A 78 -0.71 -8.27 -9.37
CA VAL A 78 -1.98 -8.88 -9.79
C VAL A 78 -1.78 -9.57 -11.12
N GLY A 79 -2.20 -10.80 -11.21
CA GLY A 79 -2.06 -11.58 -12.42
C GLY A 79 -3.22 -12.55 -12.61
N TYR A 80 -3.12 -13.37 -13.66
CA TYR A 80 -4.13 -14.36 -13.94
C TYR A 80 -3.75 -15.69 -13.29
N ALA A 81 -4.75 -16.43 -12.84
CA ALA A 81 -4.56 -17.79 -12.36
C ALA A 81 -4.16 -18.68 -13.56
N LYS A 82 -3.22 -19.58 -13.32
CA LYS A 82 -2.81 -20.55 -14.33
C LYS A 82 -3.72 -21.77 -14.32
#